data_b2279f86f98a789ccede94bc2f23c2b1
#
_entry.id   b2279f86f98a789ccede94bc2f23c2b1
#
_cell.length_a   1.000
_cell.length_b   1.000
_cell.length_c   1.000
_cell.angle_alpha   90.00
_cell.angle_beta   90.00
_cell.angle_gamma   90.00
#
_symmetry.space_group_name_H-M   'P 1'
#
loop_
_entity.id
_entity.type
_entity.pdbx_description
1 polymer ?
#
loop_
_entity_poly.entity_id
_entity_poly.type
_entity_poly.pdbx_seq_one_letter_code
_entity_poly.pdbx_strand_id
1 'polypeptide(L)'
;MTISVWTIILGTLCAGVGSVLIAALLARALMARFTQHLLSLAAGALLATAFLHLLPEAFESETQPHSLFLTLLLGLIFFFLLDKAELWHHGHEHGHDHDSSHDHDTGSSLTGSWAVLTGDSVHAFGDGVLVAAAFMTNFSLGVAASVAVLAHEIPHHMGDLAVLQRGLGQGRNALLKLCLAGGVTVVGGLAGFFLIEGHEAWLPFLLVIASSSYVYVALADLIPQLQKRLSAAETAMQVLWLLAGIAMVTVAVHWMHVH
;
A
#
# COMPACT_ATOMS: atom_id res chain seq x y z
N MET A 1 -27.30 0.61 4.90
CA MET A 1 -26.99 1.57 3.82
C MET A 1 -26.45 0.77 2.65
N THR A 2 -27.11 0.76 1.50
CA THR A 2 -26.57 0.07 0.31
C THR A 2 -25.28 0.74 -0.09
N ILE A 3 -24.17 0.01 0.01
CA ILE A 3 -22.86 0.51 -0.39
C ILE A 3 -22.89 0.75 -1.88
N SER A 4 -22.71 2.00 -2.25
CA SER A 4 -22.73 2.42 -3.65
C SER A 4 -21.35 2.17 -4.28
N VAL A 5 -21.30 1.70 -5.51
CA VAL A 5 -20.08 1.64 -6.33
C VAL A 5 -19.30 2.97 -6.28
N TRP A 6 -19.99 4.09 -6.14
CA TRP A 6 -19.39 5.42 -6.03
C TRP A 6 -18.52 5.59 -4.77
N THR A 7 -18.87 4.94 -3.65
CA THR A 7 -18.04 5.00 -2.42
C THR A 7 -16.73 4.26 -2.63
N ILE A 8 -16.76 3.12 -3.32
CA ILE A 8 -15.56 2.35 -3.70
C ILE A 8 -14.69 3.17 -4.64
N ILE A 9 -15.28 3.75 -5.69
CA ILE A 9 -14.54 4.60 -6.64
C ILE A 9 -13.88 5.79 -5.91
N LEU A 10 -14.58 6.47 -5.02
CA LEU A 10 -14.02 7.60 -4.29
C LEU A 10 -12.92 7.16 -3.32
N GLY A 11 -13.12 6.07 -2.57
CA GLY A 11 -12.13 5.54 -1.64
C GLY A 11 -10.84 5.12 -2.36
N THR A 12 -10.98 4.35 -3.44
CA THR A 12 -9.83 3.88 -4.23
C THR A 12 -9.14 5.01 -5.01
N LEU A 13 -9.88 6.00 -5.50
CA LEU A 13 -9.31 7.18 -6.16
C LEU A 13 -8.51 8.04 -5.17
N CYS A 14 -9.05 8.25 -3.97
CA CYS A 14 -8.32 8.96 -2.91
C CYS A 14 -7.07 8.20 -2.46
N ALA A 15 -7.17 6.87 -2.31
CA ALA A 15 -6.06 6.04 -1.90
C ALA A 15 -4.96 6.00 -2.97
N GLY A 16 -5.28 5.73 -4.23
CA GLY A 16 -4.33 5.61 -5.33
C GLY A 16 -3.85 6.98 -5.84
N VAL A 17 -4.67 7.71 -6.60
CA VAL A 17 -4.25 9.00 -7.19
C VAL A 17 -4.02 10.08 -6.13
N GLY A 18 -4.82 10.08 -5.06
CA GLY A 18 -4.66 11.04 -3.96
C GLY A 18 -3.29 10.93 -3.29
N SER A 19 -2.80 9.70 -3.05
CA SER A 19 -1.45 9.45 -2.48
C SER A 19 -0.34 9.98 -3.39
N VAL A 20 -0.45 9.78 -4.71
CA VAL A 20 0.51 10.32 -5.69
C VAL A 20 0.59 11.85 -5.63
N LEU A 21 -0.56 12.52 -5.57
CA LEU A 21 -0.61 13.98 -5.49
C LEU A 21 -0.02 14.50 -4.18
N ILE A 22 -0.33 13.86 -3.06
CA ILE A 22 0.25 14.19 -1.75
C ILE A 22 1.75 13.93 -1.75
N ALA A 23 2.19 12.76 -2.27
CA ALA A 23 3.60 12.43 -2.40
C ALA A 23 4.36 13.48 -3.23
N ALA A 24 3.79 13.92 -4.35
CA ALA A 24 4.40 14.95 -5.21
C ALA A 24 4.50 16.31 -4.51
N LEU A 25 3.54 16.67 -3.67
CA LEU A 25 3.59 17.90 -2.85
C LEU A 25 4.67 17.79 -1.77
N LEU A 26 4.70 16.67 -1.05
CA LEU A 26 5.66 16.42 0.02
C LEU A 26 7.09 16.27 -0.52
N ALA A 27 7.27 15.60 -1.65
CA ALA A 27 8.58 15.46 -2.29
C ALA A 27 9.22 16.81 -2.63
N ARG A 28 8.44 17.82 -2.99
CA ARG A 28 8.93 19.18 -3.26
C ARG A 28 9.32 19.94 -1.99
N ALA A 29 8.66 19.66 -0.88
CA ALA A 29 8.78 20.44 0.34
C ALA A 29 9.78 19.85 1.35
N LEU A 30 9.96 18.49 1.41
CA LEU A 30 10.45 17.82 2.62
C LEU A 30 11.32 16.57 2.41
N MET A 31 11.97 16.41 1.26
CA MET A 31 12.53 15.16 0.71
C MET A 31 13.40 14.25 1.60
N ALA A 32 13.96 14.67 2.73
CA ALA A 32 14.87 13.78 3.49
C ALA A 32 14.51 13.62 4.97
N ARG A 33 13.89 14.58 5.59
CA ARG A 33 13.66 14.60 7.05
C ARG A 33 12.40 13.89 7.51
N PHE A 34 11.36 13.85 6.67
CA PHE A 34 10.04 13.34 7.05
C PHE A 34 9.72 11.93 6.56
N THR A 35 10.50 11.36 5.63
CA THR A 35 10.24 10.02 5.07
C THR A 35 10.18 8.96 6.17
N GLN A 36 11.10 8.97 7.15
CA GLN A 36 11.08 7.99 8.25
C GLN A 36 9.86 8.13 9.16
N HIS A 37 9.39 9.35 9.37
CA HIS A 37 8.18 9.60 10.15
C HIS A 37 6.93 9.14 9.43
N LEU A 38 6.86 9.37 8.11
CA LEU A 38 5.76 8.89 7.27
C LEU A 38 5.73 7.36 7.19
N LEU A 39 6.89 6.70 7.08
CA LEU A 39 6.99 5.24 7.12
C LEU A 39 6.49 4.68 8.46
N SER A 40 6.86 5.31 9.58
CA SER A 40 6.38 4.89 10.91
C SER A 40 4.87 5.07 11.05
N LEU A 41 4.33 6.20 10.59
CA LEU A 41 2.89 6.47 10.58
C LEU A 41 2.15 5.45 9.72
N ALA A 42 2.66 5.17 8.51
CA ALA A 42 2.09 4.21 7.58
C ALA A 42 2.07 2.79 8.19
N ALA A 43 3.18 2.34 8.77
CA ALA A 43 3.24 1.05 9.46
C ALA A 43 2.20 0.96 10.59
N GLY A 44 2.05 2.02 11.38
CA GLY A 44 1.03 2.09 12.43
C GLY A 44 -0.40 2.01 11.87
N ALA A 45 -0.68 2.73 10.79
CA ALA A 45 -1.99 2.72 10.14
C ALA A 45 -2.35 1.34 9.58
N LEU A 46 -1.42 0.69 8.87
CA LEU A 46 -1.61 -0.66 8.33
C LEU A 46 -1.87 -1.69 9.43
N LEU A 47 -1.03 -1.70 10.48
CA LEU A 47 -1.20 -2.63 11.60
C LEU A 47 -2.52 -2.40 12.34
N ALA A 48 -2.90 -1.14 12.57
CA ALA A 48 -4.18 -0.83 13.20
C ALA A 48 -5.35 -1.32 12.34
N THR A 49 -5.33 -1.07 11.03
CA THR A 49 -6.39 -1.54 10.13
C THR A 49 -6.48 -3.06 10.14
N ALA A 50 -5.36 -3.78 10.04
CA ALA A 50 -5.34 -5.24 10.04
C ALA A 50 -5.83 -5.81 11.36
N PHE A 51 -5.23 -5.41 12.50
CA PHE A 51 -5.46 -6.08 13.79
C PHE A 51 -6.66 -5.54 14.57
N LEU A 52 -7.04 -4.28 14.38
CA LEU A 52 -8.12 -3.67 15.17
C LEU A 52 -9.45 -3.58 14.41
N HIS A 53 -9.42 -3.80 13.07
CA HIS A 53 -10.62 -3.66 12.25
C HIS A 53 -10.88 -4.87 11.35
N LEU A 54 -10.00 -5.20 10.39
CA LEU A 54 -10.27 -6.23 9.39
C LEU A 54 -10.31 -7.65 10.00
N LEU A 55 -9.30 -8.02 10.80
CA LEU A 55 -9.27 -9.34 11.43
C LEU A 55 -10.42 -9.54 12.41
N PRO A 56 -10.72 -8.63 13.36
CA PRO A 56 -11.88 -8.77 14.23
C PRO A 56 -13.17 -8.99 13.46
N GLU A 57 -13.46 -8.16 12.45
CA GLU A 57 -14.65 -8.30 11.62
C GLU A 57 -14.71 -9.67 10.89
N ALA A 58 -13.58 -10.15 10.34
CA ALA A 58 -13.53 -11.46 9.71
C ALA A 58 -13.82 -12.59 10.70
N PHE A 59 -13.33 -12.47 11.94
CA PHE A 59 -13.55 -13.47 13.01
C PHE A 59 -14.92 -13.39 13.68
N GLU A 60 -15.66 -12.30 13.51
CA GLU A 60 -17.07 -12.19 13.92
C GLU A 60 -18.02 -12.91 12.95
N SER A 61 -17.53 -13.30 11.75
CA SER A 61 -18.30 -14.08 10.80
C SER A 61 -18.56 -15.53 11.29
N GLU A 62 -19.51 -16.24 10.67
CA GLU A 62 -19.76 -17.66 10.94
C GLU A 62 -18.66 -18.61 10.41
N THR A 63 -17.62 -18.07 9.77
CA THR A 63 -16.52 -18.84 9.19
C THR A 63 -15.64 -19.42 10.30
N GLN A 64 -15.24 -20.68 10.14
CA GLN A 64 -14.40 -21.37 11.13
C GLN A 64 -13.06 -20.62 11.34
N PRO A 65 -12.66 -20.32 12.57
CA PRO A 65 -11.41 -19.61 12.86
C PRO A 65 -10.17 -20.30 12.27
N HIS A 66 -10.15 -21.63 12.27
CA HIS A 66 -9.04 -22.39 11.67
C HIS A 66 -8.86 -22.06 10.17
N SER A 67 -9.95 -21.95 9.41
CA SER A 67 -9.89 -21.58 7.98
C SER A 67 -9.39 -20.17 7.78
N LEU A 68 -9.79 -19.21 8.65
CA LEU A 68 -9.32 -17.84 8.60
C LEU A 68 -7.82 -17.73 8.94
N PHE A 69 -7.34 -18.44 9.97
CA PHE A 69 -5.91 -18.50 10.28
C PHE A 69 -5.08 -19.16 9.17
N LEU A 70 -5.61 -20.22 8.54
CA LEU A 70 -4.95 -20.83 7.38
C LEU A 70 -4.87 -19.84 6.21
N THR A 71 -5.95 -19.09 5.95
CA THR A 71 -5.97 -18.05 4.93
C THR A 71 -4.97 -16.93 5.24
N LEU A 72 -4.87 -16.50 6.51
CA LEU A 72 -3.86 -15.53 6.95
C LEU A 72 -2.44 -16.02 6.67
N LEU A 73 -2.15 -17.25 7.05
CA LEU A 73 -0.83 -17.86 6.80
C LEU A 73 -0.51 -17.95 5.31
N LEU A 74 -1.46 -18.46 4.51
CA LEU A 74 -1.28 -18.58 3.06
C LEU A 74 -1.15 -17.22 2.40
N GLY A 75 -1.90 -16.21 2.87
CA GLY A 75 -1.77 -14.83 2.41
C GLY A 75 -0.38 -14.25 2.69
N LEU A 76 0.15 -14.42 3.91
CA LEU A 76 1.51 -13.98 4.24
C LEU A 76 2.57 -14.67 3.36
N ILE A 77 2.44 -15.97 3.11
CA ILE A 77 3.34 -16.70 2.20
C ILE A 77 3.20 -16.19 0.77
N PHE A 78 1.98 -15.93 0.32
CA PHE A 78 1.73 -15.39 -1.02
C PHE A 78 2.39 -14.02 -1.22
N PHE A 79 2.21 -13.07 -0.28
CA PHE A 79 2.83 -11.75 -0.39
C PHE A 79 4.35 -11.82 -0.27
N PHE A 80 4.89 -12.71 0.57
CA PHE A 80 6.33 -12.99 0.60
C PHE A 80 6.86 -13.48 -0.76
N LEU A 81 6.15 -14.39 -1.42
CA LEU A 81 6.54 -14.90 -2.73
C LEU A 81 6.40 -13.85 -3.82
N LEU A 82 5.38 -12.98 -3.72
CA LEU A 82 5.17 -11.89 -4.65
C LEU A 82 6.34 -10.88 -4.58
N ASP A 83 6.71 -10.46 -3.37
CA ASP A 83 7.85 -9.57 -3.13
C ASP A 83 9.18 -10.21 -3.64
N LYS A 84 9.37 -11.51 -3.41
CA LYS A 84 10.51 -12.25 -3.96
C LYS A 84 10.52 -12.28 -5.49
N ALA A 85 9.35 -12.42 -6.11
CA ALA A 85 9.24 -12.44 -7.57
C ALA A 85 9.59 -11.05 -8.16
N GLU A 86 9.15 -9.96 -7.53
CA GLU A 86 9.51 -8.61 -7.93
C GLU A 86 11.02 -8.37 -7.81
N LEU A 87 11.64 -8.75 -6.69
CA LEU A 87 13.09 -8.68 -6.50
C LEU A 87 13.87 -9.51 -7.52
N TRP A 88 13.35 -10.67 -7.96
CA TRP A 88 13.98 -11.52 -8.96
C TRP A 88 13.96 -10.88 -10.35
N HIS A 89 12.88 -10.22 -10.72
CA HIS A 89 12.83 -9.46 -11.97
C HIS A 89 13.81 -8.28 -11.99
N HIS A 90 14.06 -7.65 -10.83
CA HIS A 90 15.06 -6.58 -10.70
C HIS A 90 16.51 -7.08 -10.57
N GLY A 91 16.73 -8.30 -10.05
CA GLY A 91 18.05 -8.86 -9.77
C GLY A 91 18.83 -9.36 -10.99
N HIS A 92 18.19 -9.60 -12.13
CA HIS A 92 18.86 -10.07 -13.35
C HIS A 92 19.60 -8.97 -14.12
N GLU A 93 19.45 -7.68 -13.76
CA GLU A 93 20.16 -6.56 -14.40
C GLU A 93 21.51 -6.22 -13.76
N HIS A 94 21.94 -6.87 -12.67
CA HIS A 94 23.20 -6.59 -11.98
C HIS A 94 24.20 -7.75 -11.91
N GLY A 95 24.11 -8.72 -12.82
CA GLY A 95 25.03 -9.84 -12.91
C GLY A 95 25.99 -9.69 -14.11
N HIS A 96 27.27 -9.36 -13.81
CA HIS A 96 28.46 -9.36 -14.69
C HIS A 96 28.56 -8.20 -15.68
N ASP A 97 29.52 -7.25 -15.50
CA ASP A 97 30.90 -7.37 -15.86
C ASP A 97 31.71 -6.13 -15.42
N HIS A 98 32.86 -6.39 -14.78
CA HIS A 98 33.98 -5.44 -14.76
C HIS A 98 34.58 -5.41 -16.18
N ASP A 99 34.26 -4.39 -16.96
CA ASP A 99 35.30 -3.79 -17.80
C ASP A 99 34.89 -2.40 -18.30
N SER A 100 35.89 -1.55 -18.36
CA SER A 100 35.85 -0.13 -18.68
C SER A 100 35.41 0.15 -20.11
N SER A 101 34.33 0.93 -20.30
CA SER A 101 34.24 1.92 -21.38
C SER A 101 33.04 2.86 -21.16
N HIS A 102 33.32 4.16 -21.26
CA HIS A 102 32.33 5.23 -21.23
C HIS A 102 31.44 5.15 -22.48
N ASP A 103 30.21 4.67 -22.31
CA ASP A 103 29.13 4.97 -23.24
C ASP A 103 27.88 5.33 -22.48
N HIS A 104 27.20 6.39 -22.92
CA HIS A 104 25.99 6.95 -22.31
C HIS A 104 24.85 5.96 -22.42
N ASP A 105 24.63 5.15 -21.36
CA ASP A 105 23.59 4.14 -21.31
C ASP A 105 22.24 4.74 -20.89
N THR A 106 21.55 5.35 -21.86
CA THR A 106 20.16 5.83 -21.73
C THR A 106 19.15 4.66 -21.72
N GLY A 107 19.58 3.44 -22.04
CA GLY A 107 18.72 2.25 -22.11
C GLY A 107 18.37 1.67 -20.75
N SER A 108 19.32 1.56 -19.82
CA SER A 108 19.11 0.93 -18.51
C SER A 108 18.17 1.72 -17.59
N SER A 109 18.17 3.04 -17.68
CA SER A 109 17.31 3.90 -16.86
C SER A 109 15.84 3.86 -17.27
N LEU A 110 15.55 3.63 -18.56
CA LEU A 110 14.17 3.50 -19.06
C LEU A 110 13.55 2.16 -18.67
N THR A 111 14.30 1.06 -18.72
CA THR A 111 13.85 -0.27 -18.33
C THR A 111 13.49 -0.32 -16.86
N GLY A 112 14.33 0.24 -15.97
CA GLY A 112 14.04 0.35 -14.54
C GLY A 112 12.78 1.17 -14.25
N SER A 113 12.55 2.26 -15.00
CA SER A 113 11.34 3.08 -14.83
C SER A 113 10.05 2.35 -15.20
N TRP A 114 10.06 1.49 -16.22
CA TRP A 114 8.90 0.69 -16.60
C TRP A 114 8.64 -0.45 -15.62
N ALA A 115 9.67 -1.07 -15.08
CA ALA A 115 9.56 -2.11 -14.07
C ALA A 115 8.88 -1.57 -12.80
N VAL A 116 9.31 -0.39 -12.31
CA VAL A 116 8.68 0.29 -11.17
C VAL A 116 7.19 0.55 -11.45
N LEU A 117 6.85 1.13 -12.61
CA LEU A 117 5.44 1.40 -12.96
C LEU A 117 4.58 0.14 -13.04
N THR A 118 5.16 -0.98 -13.53
CA THR A 118 4.42 -2.25 -13.63
C THR A 118 4.20 -2.86 -12.24
N GLY A 119 5.24 -2.91 -11.40
CA GLY A 119 5.14 -3.39 -10.02
C GLY A 119 4.13 -2.59 -9.22
N ASP A 120 4.23 -1.25 -9.25
CA ASP A 120 3.31 -0.33 -8.61
C ASP A 120 1.86 -0.53 -9.09
N SER A 121 1.65 -0.72 -10.41
CA SER A 121 0.30 -0.99 -10.94
C SER A 121 -0.29 -2.31 -10.45
N VAL A 122 0.49 -3.38 -10.31
CA VAL A 122 0.03 -4.67 -9.79
C VAL A 122 -0.33 -4.54 -8.30
N HIS A 123 0.51 -3.85 -7.53
CA HIS A 123 0.26 -3.56 -6.13
C HIS A 123 -1.02 -2.72 -5.95
N ALA A 124 -1.12 -1.61 -6.66
CA ALA A 124 -2.29 -0.73 -6.66
C ALA A 124 -3.59 -1.45 -7.04
N PHE A 125 -3.55 -2.38 -8.01
CA PHE A 125 -4.70 -3.22 -8.34
C PHE A 125 -5.15 -4.06 -7.14
N GLY A 126 -4.20 -4.73 -6.48
CA GLY A 126 -4.46 -5.52 -5.27
C GLY A 126 -5.10 -4.69 -4.17
N ASP A 127 -4.54 -3.54 -3.87
CA ASP A 127 -5.08 -2.60 -2.87
C ASP A 127 -6.51 -2.15 -3.21
N GLY A 128 -6.79 -1.93 -4.48
CA GLY A 128 -8.15 -1.61 -4.94
C GLY A 128 -9.15 -2.72 -4.63
N VAL A 129 -8.80 -3.98 -4.91
CA VAL A 129 -9.64 -5.14 -4.58
C VAL A 129 -9.88 -5.24 -3.07
N LEU A 130 -8.84 -5.03 -2.26
CA LEU A 130 -8.91 -5.11 -0.80
C LEU A 130 -9.77 -3.99 -0.22
N VAL A 131 -9.63 -2.77 -0.72
CA VAL A 131 -10.49 -1.62 -0.34
C VAL A 131 -11.95 -1.90 -0.71
N ALA A 132 -12.22 -2.47 -1.89
CA ALA A 132 -13.57 -2.85 -2.29
C ALA A 132 -14.17 -3.89 -1.34
N ALA A 133 -13.43 -4.95 -1.00
CA ALA A 133 -13.88 -5.96 -0.05
C ALA A 133 -14.23 -5.35 1.32
N ALA A 134 -13.40 -4.44 1.82
CA ALA A 134 -13.65 -3.73 3.07
C ALA A 134 -14.91 -2.86 2.99
N PHE A 135 -15.12 -2.11 1.91
CA PHE A 135 -16.36 -1.34 1.70
C PHE A 135 -17.58 -2.24 1.60
N MET A 136 -17.48 -3.37 0.92
CA MET A 136 -18.60 -4.30 0.76
C MET A 136 -19.00 -4.98 2.07
N THR A 137 -18.09 -5.07 3.03
CA THR A 137 -18.40 -5.52 4.39
C THR A 137 -19.14 -4.43 5.15
N ASN A 138 -18.52 -3.26 5.34
CA ASN A 138 -19.18 -2.07 5.86
C ASN A 138 -18.42 -0.78 5.51
N PHE A 139 -19.12 0.36 5.62
CA PHE A 139 -18.56 1.66 5.23
C PHE A 139 -17.33 2.06 6.08
N SER A 140 -17.35 1.77 7.38
CA SER A 140 -16.25 2.14 8.30
C SER A 140 -14.98 1.38 7.99
N LEU A 141 -15.08 0.08 7.65
CA LEU A 141 -13.94 -0.74 7.21
C LEU A 141 -13.38 -0.24 5.89
N GLY A 142 -14.25 0.09 4.93
CA GLY A 142 -13.83 0.65 3.64
C GLY A 142 -13.04 1.94 3.79
N VAL A 143 -13.48 2.83 4.69
CA VAL A 143 -12.73 4.06 4.98
C VAL A 143 -11.44 3.76 5.74
N ALA A 144 -11.43 2.86 6.71
CA ALA A 144 -10.21 2.43 7.41
C ALA A 144 -9.16 1.89 6.43
N ALA A 145 -9.58 0.98 5.53
CA ALA A 145 -8.72 0.44 4.49
C ALA A 145 -8.21 1.52 3.53
N SER A 146 -9.09 2.44 3.07
CA SER A 146 -8.69 3.55 2.20
C SER A 146 -7.67 4.48 2.86
N VAL A 147 -7.84 4.80 4.15
CA VAL A 147 -6.88 5.62 4.92
C VAL A 147 -5.56 4.89 5.11
N ALA A 148 -5.58 3.58 5.38
CA ALA A 148 -4.38 2.79 5.53
C ALA A 148 -3.59 2.68 4.21
N VAL A 149 -4.29 2.43 3.09
CA VAL A 149 -3.69 2.44 1.75
C VAL A 149 -3.10 3.81 1.45
N LEU A 150 -3.87 4.89 1.61
CA LEU A 150 -3.37 6.25 1.42
C LEU A 150 -2.09 6.51 2.22
N ALA A 151 -2.06 6.08 3.49
CA ALA A 151 -0.94 6.35 4.39
C ALA A 151 0.34 5.63 3.97
N HIS A 152 0.28 4.38 3.48
CA HIS A 152 1.49 3.64 3.07
C HIS A 152 1.89 3.96 1.63
N GLU A 153 0.95 4.27 0.75
CA GLU A 153 1.22 4.65 -0.62
C GLU A 153 1.95 6.00 -0.76
N ILE A 154 1.75 6.95 0.18
CA ILE A 154 2.47 8.22 0.14
C ILE A 154 3.99 8.03 0.17
N PRO A 155 4.61 7.33 1.15
CA PRO A 155 6.04 7.04 1.13
C PRO A 155 6.50 6.26 -0.09
N HIS A 156 5.71 5.28 -0.55
CA HIS A 156 5.98 4.45 -1.72
C HIS A 156 6.11 5.33 -2.98
N HIS A 157 5.08 6.10 -3.29
CA HIS A 157 5.06 7.02 -4.43
C HIS A 157 6.11 8.15 -4.35
N MET A 158 6.56 8.53 -3.15
CA MET A 158 7.71 9.45 -3.03
C MET A 158 8.99 8.81 -3.55
N GLY A 159 9.22 7.52 -3.29
CA GLY A 159 10.33 6.72 -3.81
C GLY A 159 10.24 6.58 -5.33
N ASP A 160 9.09 6.13 -5.83
CA ASP A 160 8.84 5.90 -7.25
C ASP A 160 8.98 7.19 -8.07
N LEU A 161 8.45 8.29 -7.56
CA LEU A 161 8.59 9.59 -8.20
C LEU A 161 10.07 9.99 -8.34
N ALA A 162 10.90 9.71 -7.33
CA ALA A 162 12.33 9.98 -7.39
C ALA A 162 13.04 9.11 -8.44
N VAL A 163 12.68 7.84 -8.60
CA VAL A 163 13.22 6.93 -9.63
C VAL A 163 12.76 7.37 -11.02
N LEU A 164 11.45 7.63 -11.19
CA LEU A 164 10.87 8.04 -12.48
C LEU A 164 11.44 9.38 -12.98
N GLN A 165 11.71 10.33 -12.08
CA GLN A 165 12.31 11.61 -12.44
C GLN A 165 13.75 11.46 -12.95
N ARG A 166 14.51 10.46 -12.49
CA ARG A 166 15.85 10.16 -12.97
C ARG A 166 15.82 9.51 -14.36
N GLY A 167 14.87 8.59 -14.61
CA GLY A 167 14.78 7.85 -15.85
C GLY A 167 14.03 8.56 -16.99
N LEU A 168 12.95 9.28 -16.67
CA LEU A 168 12.04 9.92 -17.64
C LEU A 168 12.19 11.44 -17.72
N GLY A 169 13.11 12.01 -16.96
CA GLY A 169 13.28 13.45 -16.82
C GLY A 169 12.32 14.08 -15.79
N GLN A 170 12.73 15.25 -15.29
CA GLN A 170 11.93 15.97 -14.29
C GLN A 170 10.64 16.51 -14.92
N GLY A 171 9.52 16.32 -14.24
CA GLY A 171 8.33 17.08 -14.53
C GLY A 171 7.03 16.30 -14.69
N ARG A 172 6.15 16.86 -15.51
CA ARG A 172 4.75 16.47 -15.69
C ARG A 172 4.57 15.00 -16.16
N ASN A 173 5.52 14.49 -16.94
CA ASN A 173 5.42 13.15 -17.52
C ASN A 173 5.59 12.04 -16.47
N ALA A 174 6.54 12.19 -15.54
CA ALA A 174 6.73 11.23 -14.44
C ALA A 174 5.49 11.21 -13.52
N LEU A 175 5.00 12.40 -13.14
CA LEU A 175 3.80 12.52 -12.32
C LEU A 175 2.56 11.91 -13.00
N LEU A 176 2.35 12.20 -14.29
CA LEU A 176 1.21 11.66 -15.03
C LEU A 176 1.24 10.12 -15.09
N LYS A 177 2.41 9.53 -15.36
CA LYS A 177 2.57 8.08 -15.41
C LYS A 177 2.32 7.44 -14.04
N LEU A 178 2.80 8.06 -12.97
CA LEU A 178 2.54 7.58 -11.62
C LEU A 178 1.06 7.74 -11.24
N CYS A 179 0.41 8.83 -11.63
CA CYS A 179 -1.05 8.96 -11.45
C CYS A 179 -1.85 7.91 -12.24
N LEU A 180 -1.37 7.48 -13.40
CA LEU A 180 -2.00 6.39 -14.15
C LEU A 180 -1.83 5.05 -13.44
N ALA A 181 -0.63 4.76 -12.91
CA ALA A 181 -0.38 3.58 -12.09
C ALA A 181 -1.25 3.58 -10.83
N GLY A 182 -1.26 4.66 -10.04
CA GLY A 182 -2.16 4.80 -8.89
C GLY A 182 -3.65 4.78 -9.26
N GLY A 183 -4.01 5.15 -10.49
CA GLY A 183 -5.38 5.02 -11.02
C GLY A 183 -5.83 3.56 -11.19
N VAL A 184 -4.91 2.62 -11.27
CA VAL A 184 -5.20 1.17 -11.33
C VAL A 184 -5.87 0.68 -10.04
N THR A 185 -5.68 1.37 -8.92
CA THR A 185 -6.44 1.11 -7.68
C THR A 185 -7.95 1.17 -7.89
N VAL A 186 -8.42 2.11 -8.72
CA VAL A 186 -9.86 2.22 -9.06
C VAL A 186 -10.29 1.01 -9.90
N VAL A 187 -9.45 0.56 -10.84
CA VAL A 187 -9.73 -0.63 -11.65
C VAL A 187 -9.82 -1.87 -10.76
N GLY A 188 -8.87 -2.02 -9.82
CA GLY A 188 -8.91 -3.07 -8.79
C GLY A 188 -10.18 -3.01 -7.94
N GLY A 189 -10.57 -1.80 -7.51
CA GLY A 189 -11.80 -1.59 -6.74
C GLY A 189 -13.06 -2.00 -7.48
N LEU A 190 -13.17 -1.64 -8.75
CA LEU A 190 -14.28 -2.07 -9.60
C LEU A 190 -14.27 -3.58 -9.84
N ALA A 191 -13.09 -4.15 -10.15
CA ALA A 191 -12.95 -5.60 -10.31
C ALA A 191 -13.36 -6.34 -9.03
N GLY A 192 -12.91 -5.88 -7.86
CA GLY A 192 -13.28 -6.42 -6.55
C GLY A 192 -14.79 -6.37 -6.32
N PHE A 193 -15.42 -5.23 -6.59
CA PHE A 193 -16.87 -5.09 -6.47
C PHE A 193 -17.62 -6.13 -7.30
N PHE A 194 -17.34 -6.25 -8.59
CA PHE A 194 -18.04 -7.18 -9.47
C PHE A 194 -17.71 -8.66 -9.19
N LEU A 195 -16.50 -8.97 -8.69
CA LEU A 195 -16.12 -10.32 -8.31
C LEU A 195 -16.80 -10.79 -7.02
N ILE A 196 -17.03 -9.87 -6.09
CA ILE A 196 -17.59 -10.17 -4.77
C ILE A 196 -19.14 -10.11 -4.81
N GLU A 197 -19.71 -9.30 -5.69
CA GLU A 197 -21.17 -9.18 -5.84
C GLU A 197 -21.81 -10.56 -6.09
N GLY A 198 -22.68 -11.00 -5.19
CA GLY A 198 -23.29 -12.34 -5.22
C GLY A 198 -22.44 -13.47 -4.60
N HIS A 199 -21.25 -13.16 -4.08
CA HIS A 199 -20.36 -14.12 -3.42
C HIS A 199 -19.96 -13.64 -2.01
N GLU A 200 -20.91 -13.14 -1.25
CA GLU A 200 -20.67 -12.54 0.08
C GLU A 200 -19.98 -13.49 1.08
N ALA A 201 -20.14 -14.81 0.89
CA ALA A 201 -19.44 -15.83 1.68
C ALA A 201 -17.89 -15.74 1.58
N TRP A 202 -17.35 -15.04 0.59
CA TRP A 202 -15.91 -14.86 0.42
C TRP A 202 -15.37 -13.65 1.19
N LEU A 203 -16.24 -12.74 1.63
CA LEU A 203 -15.83 -11.51 2.33
C LEU A 203 -14.90 -11.76 3.51
N PRO A 204 -15.17 -12.70 4.46
CA PRO A 204 -14.26 -12.94 5.58
C PRO A 204 -12.85 -13.36 5.12
N PHE A 205 -12.77 -14.18 4.07
CA PHE A 205 -11.48 -14.60 3.51
C PHE A 205 -10.74 -13.43 2.85
N LEU A 206 -11.44 -12.55 2.14
CA LEU A 206 -10.85 -11.37 1.51
C LEU A 206 -10.36 -10.35 2.54
N LEU A 207 -11.09 -10.17 3.65
CA LEU A 207 -10.64 -9.34 4.76
C LEU A 207 -9.36 -9.88 5.41
N VAL A 208 -9.26 -11.21 5.53
CA VAL A 208 -8.04 -11.86 6.04
C VAL A 208 -6.88 -11.75 5.05
N ILE A 209 -7.13 -11.86 3.74
CA ILE A 209 -6.11 -11.64 2.70
C ILE A 209 -5.64 -10.17 2.74
N ALA A 210 -6.56 -9.20 2.87
CA ALA A 210 -6.22 -7.81 3.06
C ALA A 210 -5.34 -7.58 4.29
N SER A 211 -5.72 -8.20 5.41
CA SER A 211 -4.92 -8.15 6.65
C SER A 211 -3.53 -8.74 6.46
N SER A 212 -3.42 -9.86 5.71
CA SER A 212 -2.12 -10.48 5.38
C SER A 212 -1.23 -9.51 4.60
N SER A 213 -1.78 -8.82 3.60
CA SER A 213 -1.06 -7.80 2.82
C SER A 213 -0.57 -6.68 3.72
N TYR A 214 -1.46 -6.10 4.52
CA TYR A 214 -1.12 -4.97 5.38
C TYR A 214 -0.09 -5.34 6.45
N VAL A 215 -0.21 -6.51 7.06
CA VAL A 215 0.78 -7.02 8.02
C VAL A 215 2.11 -7.27 7.31
N TYR A 216 2.10 -7.87 6.12
CA TYR A 216 3.32 -8.12 5.35
C TYR A 216 4.03 -6.83 4.98
N VAL A 217 3.35 -5.87 4.38
CA VAL A 217 3.92 -4.56 4.01
C VAL A 217 4.47 -3.84 5.24
N ALA A 218 3.72 -3.80 6.34
CA ALA A 218 4.19 -3.14 7.56
C ALA A 218 5.47 -3.78 8.13
N LEU A 219 5.53 -5.11 8.21
CA LEU A 219 6.62 -5.84 8.88
C LEU A 219 7.80 -6.16 7.97
N ALA A 220 7.56 -6.45 6.69
CA ALA A 220 8.59 -6.88 5.76
C ALA A 220 9.19 -5.71 4.96
N ASP A 221 8.41 -4.66 4.70
CA ASP A 221 8.87 -3.50 3.92
C ASP A 221 9.10 -2.26 4.79
N LEU A 222 8.08 -1.74 5.48
CA LEU A 222 8.18 -0.45 6.16
C LEU A 222 9.07 -0.51 7.42
N ILE A 223 8.87 -1.48 8.31
CA ILE A 223 9.64 -1.58 9.56
C ILE A 223 11.13 -1.84 9.32
N PRO A 224 11.58 -2.70 8.40
CA PRO A 224 13.01 -2.85 8.10
C PRO A 224 13.68 -1.55 7.62
N GLN A 225 12.98 -0.70 6.87
CA GLN A 225 13.47 0.61 6.46
C GLN A 225 13.70 1.55 7.65
N LEU A 226 13.03 1.31 8.78
CA LEU A 226 13.15 2.06 10.03
C LEU A 226 14.27 1.53 10.95
N GLN A 227 14.75 0.30 10.71
CA GLN A 227 15.77 -0.37 11.55
C GLN A 227 17.19 0.19 11.30
N LYS A 228 17.39 1.47 11.59
CA LYS A 228 18.72 2.10 11.60
C LYS A 228 19.19 2.29 13.06
N ARG A 229 20.50 2.40 13.27
CA ARG A 229 21.01 2.79 14.59
C ARG A 229 20.63 4.23 14.88
N LEU A 230 19.65 4.40 15.76
CA LEU A 230 19.09 5.69 16.14
C LEU A 230 19.41 5.98 17.62
N SER A 231 19.42 7.26 17.96
CA SER A 231 19.40 7.71 19.34
C SER A 231 18.05 7.37 20.01
N ALA A 232 18.02 7.34 21.34
CA ALA A 232 16.78 7.10 22.07
C ALA A 232 15.67 8.13 21.73
N ALA A 233 16.04 9.38 21.46
CA ALA A 233 15.09 10.42 21.07
C ALA A 233 14.49 10.17 19.68
N GLU A 234 15.29 9.74 18.70
CA GLU A 234 14.81 9.39 17.36
C GLU A 234 13.93 8.14 17.40
N THR A 235 14.29 7.14 18.19
CA THR A 235 13.45 5.95 18.41
C THR A 235 12.11 6.33 19.04
N ALA A 236 12.11 7.19 20.08
CA ALA A 236 10.88 7.69 20.68
C ALA A 236 9.99 8.43 19.67
N MET A 237 10.60 9.23 18.78
CA MET A 237 9.88 9.93 17.71
C MET A 237 9.25 8.94 16.70
N GLN A 238 9.98 7.87 16.32
CA GLN A 238 9.42 6.82 15.46
C GLN A 238 8.21 6.13 16.10
N VAL A 239 8.33 5.76 17.39
CA VAL A 239 7.21 5.16 18.14
C VAL A 239 6.02 6.12 18.21
N LEU A 240 6.27 7.41 18.42
CA LEU A 240 5.22 8.42 18.47
C LEU A 240 4.46 8.55 17.13
N TRP A 241 5.18 8.53 16.00
CA TRP A 241 4.56 8.54 14.68
C TRP A 241 3.81 7.24 14.36
N LEU A 242 4.33 6.09 14.79
CA LEU A 242 3.62 4.81 14.69
C LEU A 242 2.30 4.84 15.48
N LEU A 243 2.34 5.32 16.74
CA LEU A 243 1.13 5.49 17.56
C LEU A 243 0.17 6.52 16.94
N ALA A 244 0.68 7.57 16.29
CA ALA A 244 -0.14 8.54 15.57
C ALA A 244 -0.88 7.88 14.39
N GLY A 245 -0.23 6.97 13.65
CA GLY A 245 -0.86 6.17 12.59
C GLY A 245 -1.98 5.27 13.12
N ILE A 246 -1.73 4.59 14.23
CA ILE A 246 -2.75 3.78 14.92
C ILE A 246 -3.95 4.66 15.33
N ALA A 247 -3.67 5.79 16.00
CA ALA A 247 -4.70 6.71 16.45
C ALA A 247 -5.50 7.30 15.30
N MET A 248 -4.85 7.64 14.20
CA MET A 248 -5.50 8.20 13.00
C MET A 248 -6.59 7.26 12.46
N VAL A 249 -6.27 5.99 12.25
CA VAL A 249 -7.23 5.00 11.75
C VAL A 249 -8.33 4.74 12.79
N THR A 250 -7.96 4.51 14.05
CA THR A 250 -8.93 4.22 15.12
C THR A 250 -9.92 5.37 15.34
N VAL A 251 -9.43 6.61 15.32
CA VAL A 251 -10.29 7.79 15.45
C VAL A 251 -11.19 7.95 14.23
N ALA A 252 -10.66 7.74 13.00
CA ALA A 252 -11.46 7.81 11.79
C ALA A 252 -12.62 6.82 11.80
N VAL A 253 -12.36 5.57 12.21
CA VAL A 253 -13.39 4.53 12.32
C VAL A 253 -14.40 4.87 13.44
N HIS A 254 -13.89 5.26 14.61
CA HIS A 254 -14.78 5.60 15.75
C HIS A 254 -15.73 6.75 15.41
N TRP A 255 -15.24 7.79 14.74
CA TRP A 255 -16.06 8.95 14.37
C TRP A 255 -17.20 8.58 13.41
N MET A 256 -16.99 7.59 12.54
CA MET A 256 -18.01 7.11 11.60
C MET A 256 -19.06 6.18 12.25
N HIS A 257 -18.74 5.55 13.38
CA HIS A 257 -19.73 4.75 14.12
C HIS A 257 -20.66 5.60 15.00
N VAL A 258 -20.25 6.84 15.32
CA VAL A 258 -21.00 7.74 16.21
C VAL A 258 -21.96 8.66 15.45
N HIS A 259 -21.76 8.83 14.13
CA HIS A 259 -22.55 9.71 13.24
C HIS A 259 -23.15 8.93 12.08
#